data_d8b460a7ec3fd7f89b17b6e3884e92b9
#
_entry.id   d8b460a7ec3fd7f89b17b6e3884e92b9
#
_cell.length_a   1.000
_cell.length_b   1.000
_cell.length_c   1.000
_cell.angle_alpha   90.00
_cell.angle_beta   90.00
_cell.angle_gamma   90.00
#
_symmetry.space_group_name_H-M   'P 1'
#
loop_
_entity.id
_entity.type
_entity.pdbx_description
1 polymer ?
#
loop_
_entity_poly.entity_id
_entity_poly.type
_entity_poly.pdbx_seq_one_letter_code
_entity_poly.pdbx_strand_id
1 'polypeptide(L)'
;MIHLRFLALAALVFAGAPASAQPAKPLLIGQTYVQTGPLASLSTEPLVGIRAMFTTLNANGGINGRPVELRQLDDAYDPAKGAENVKTFARDGAIGVLMPIGTSSAVGALKAANELKIPVVGPYTGAGPVVKFSEFGFPVRISFDEEYSRIVNHLFTIGLSRIAFAHNDNPGARSAMESTQKFIAERGDKMVGSVAIKNDGSDAAERAAELAKLKPKAVVLSATNDVAAKFIAAYRATGGETAFYSFSFLNGQKLFQDIKKDAAGVVISQVVPYPWNSAMPVIGEYQAAMKKIGVTDFSYASLEGYVTAKVMVEGLKRAGANPTPESLQKGLESFKTLDLGGIAVSYRPGEHRGLTFSELSMLKADGRYLR
;
A
#
# COMPACT_ATOMS: atom_id res chain seq x y z
N MET A 1 -72.20 37.04 50.71
CA MET A 1 -72.08 35.94 49.74
C MET A 1 -71.04 36.33 48.76
N ILE A 2 -69.82 35.77 48.91
CA ILE A 2 -68.64 36.09 48.08
C ILE A 2 -68.41 34.89 47.15
N HIS A 3 -68.55 35.08 45.84
CA HIS A 3 -68.26 34.02 44.86
C HIS A 3 -66.77 34.06 44.43
N LEU A 4 -66.01 33.04 44.81
CA LEU A 4 -64.66 32.83 44.44
C LEU A 4 -64.63 32.14 43.06
N ARG A 5 -64.12 32.82 42.00
CA ARG A 5 -63.88 32.20 40.68
C ARG A 5 -62.49 31.70 40.62
N PHE A 6 -62.31 30.36 40.51
CA PHE A 6 -61.02 29.69 40.19
C PHE A 6 -60.77 29.79 38.71
N LEU A 7 -59.69 30.49 38.28
CA LEU A 7 -59.12 30.39 36.94
C LEU A 7 -58.14 29.20 36.92
N ALA A 8 -58.47 28.18 36.15
CA ALA A 8 -57.56 27.06 35.87
C ALA A 8 -56.64 27.46 34.68
N LEU A 9 -55.36 27.63 34.95
CA LEU A 9 -54.33 27.90 33.96
C LEU A 9 -53.84 26.54 33.39
N ALA A 10 -54.28 26.20 32.17
CA ALA A 10 -53.80 24.98 31.45
C ALA A 10 -52.41 25.27 30.83
N ALA A 11 -51.37 24.70 31.42
CA ALA A 11 -50.01 24.73 30.84
C ALA A 11 -49.94 23.73 29.69
N LEU A 12 -49.89 24.20 28.45
CA LEU A 12 -49.55 23.38 27.27
C LEU A 12 -48.06 23.03 27.32
N VAL A 13 -47.74 21.80 27.70
CA VAL A 13 -46.40 21.20 27.52
C VAL A 13 -46.25 20.81 26.05
N PHE A 14 -45.58 21.64 25.27
CA PHE A 14 -45.09 21.27 23.93
C PHE A 14 -44.00 20.19 24.11
N ALA A 15 -44.37 18.90 24.03
CA ALA A 15 -43.43 17.82 23.84
C ALA A 15 -42.87 17.95 22.42
N GLY A 16 -41.73 18.64 22.31
CA GLY A 16 -40.94 18.65 21.06
C GLY A 16 -40.53 17.22 20.70
N ALA A 17 -41.15 16.63 19.69
CA ALA A 17 -40.69 15.37 19.12
C ALA A 17 -39.23 15.56 18.71
N PRO A 18 -38.31 14.62 19.04
CA PRO A 18 -36.95 14.67 18.54
C PRO A 18 -37.01 14.71 17.01
N ALA A 19 -36.54 15.77 16.40
CA ALA A 19 -36.35 15.83 14.95
C ALA A 19 -35.47 14.67 14.58
N SER A 20 -36.01 13.67 13.87
CA SER A 20 -35.26 12.56 13.30
C SER A 20 -34.24 13.19 12.34
N ALA A 21 -33.01 13.38 12.81
CA ALA A 21 -31.93 13.90 11.97
C ALA A 21 -31.75 12.95 10.80
N GLN A 22 -32.05 13.40 9.59
CA GLN A 22 -31.80 12.66 8.37
C GLN A 22 -30.32 12.23 8.38
N PRO A 23 -29.99 10.94 8.14
CA PRO A 23 -28.61 10.49 8.17
C PRO A 23 -27.78 11.35 7.22
N ALA A 24 -26.70 11.90 7.72
CA ALA A 24 -25.82 12.77 6.96
C ALA A 24 -25.28 12.03 5.73
N LYS A 25 -25.32 12.67 4.54
CA LYS A 25 -24.84 12.09 3.29
C LYS A 25 -23.40 11.60 3.45
N PRO A 26 -23.07 10.34 3.08
CA PRO A 26 -21.72 9.80 3.17
C PRO A 26 -20.67 10.64 2.45
N LEU A 27 -19.44 10.56 2.90
CA LEU A 27 -18.26 11.05 2.18
C LEU A 27 -17.83 9.98 1.19
N LEU A 28 -18.02 10.22 -0.11
CA LEU A 28 -17.72 9.25 -1.14
C LEU A 28 -16.23 9.29 -1.52
N ILE A 29 -15.56 8.14 -1.44
CA ILE A 29 -14.19 7.91 -1.89
C ILE A 29 -14.22 6.83 -2.98
N GLY A 30 -13.57 7.10 -4.11
CA GLY A 30 -13.43 6.11 -5.19
C GLY A 30 -12.21 5.21 -4.98
N GLN A 31 -12.28 3.97 -5.45
CA GLN A 31 -11.13 3.08 -5.55
C GLN A 31 -11.18 2.28 -6.84
N THR A 32 -10.17 2.47 -7.70
CA THR A 32 -9.93 1.58 -8.82
C THR A 32 -8.95 0.49 -8.40
N TYR A 33 -9.25 -0.77 -8.70
CA TYR A 33 -8.46 -1.90 -8.21
C TYR A 33 -8.54 -3.08 -9.17
N VAL A 34 -7.63 -4.03 -9.01
CA VAL A 34 -7.58 -5.25 -9.83
C VAL A 34 -8.45 -6.31 -9.15
N GLN A 35 -9.68 -6.48 -9.60
CA GLN A 35 -10.57 -7.55 -9.15
C GLN A 35 -10.45 -8.79 -10.03
N THR A 36 -10.26 -8.59 -11.32
CA THR A 36 -10.18 -9.67 -12.32
C THR A 36 -8.81 -9.71 -12.99
N GLY A 37 -8.47 -10.86 -13.59
CA GLY A 37 -7.20 -11.07 -14.30
C GLY A 37 -6.07 -11.64 -13.44
N PRO A 38 -4.88 -11.82 -14.02
CA PRO A 38 -3.77 -12.56 -13.40
C PRO A 38 -3.20 -11.91 -12.13
N LEU A 39 -3.43 -10.61 -11.94
CA LEU A 39 -2.89 -9.84 -10.82
C LEU A 39 -3.95 -9.52 -9.75
N ALA A 40 -5.14 -10.14 -9.81
CA ALA A 40 -6.23 -9.91 -8.84
C ALA A 40 -5.80 -10.16 -7.38
N SER A 41 -4.88 -11.09 -7.14
CA SER A 41 -4.34 -11.37 -5.81
C SER A 41 -3.63 -10.20 -5.14
N LEU A 42 -3.12 -9.22 -5.91
CA LEU A 42 -2.49 -8.01 -5.38
C LEU A 42 -3.46 -7.16 -4.55
N SER A 43 -4.75 -7.24 -4.85
CA SER A 43 -5.78 -6.43 -4.18
C SER A 43 -6.25 -7.04 -2.86
N THR A 44 -6.13 -8.35 -2.66
CA THR A 44 -6.80 -9.08 -1.58
C THR A 44 -6.46 -8.53 -0.20
N GLU A 45 -5.19 -8.51 0.16
CA GLU A 45 -4.75 -8.11 1.51
C GLU A 45 -4.87 -6.59 1.77
N PRO A 46 -4.43 -5.69 0.86
CA PRO A 46 -4.59 -4.25 1.08
C PRO A 46 -6.04 -3.83 1.31
N LEU A 47 -6.98 -4.42 0.57
CA LEU A 47 -8.41 -4.13 0.73
C LEU A 47 -8.96 -4.51 2.10
N VAL A 48 -8.44 -5.57 2.72
CA VAL A 48 -8.82 -5.94 4.09
C VAL A 48 -8.43 -4.86 5.08
N GLY A 49 -7.21 -4.30 4.97
CA GLY A 49 -6.74 -3.21 5.82
C GLY A 49 -7.56 -1.92 5.65
N ILE A 50 -7.87 -1.55 4.41
CA ILE A 50 -8.75 -0.40 4.09
C ILE A 50 -10.12 -0.60 4.73
N ARG A 51 -10.72 -1.78 4.56
CA ARG A 51 -12.02 -2.13 5.16
C ARG A 51 -11.99 -2.02 6.69
N ALA A 52 -10.93 -2.51 7.32
CA ALA A 52 -10.78 -2.44 8.79
C ALA A 52 -10.76 -0.98 9.27
N MET A 53 -10.02 -0.09 8.58
CA MET A 53 -9.97 1.33 8.91
C MET A 53 -11.34 2.00 8.78
N PHE A 54 -12.01 1.87 7.64
CA PHE A 54 -13.28 2.55 7.40
C PHE A 54 -14.43 1.97 8.24
N THR A 55 -14.46 0.64 8.47
CA THR A 55 -15.45 0.04 9.38
C THR A 55 -15.28 0.57 10.80
N THR A 56 -14.04 0.68 11.27
CA THR A 56 -13.75 1.23 12.61
C THR A 56 -14.11 2.71 12.70
N LEU A 57 -13.73 3.51 11.71
CA LEU A 57 -14.06 4.93 11.62
C LEU A 57 -15.58 5.15 11.66
N ASN A 58 -16.32 4.46 10.81
CA ASN A 58 -17.77 4.63 10.69
C ASN A 58 -18.52 4.20 11.94
N ALA A 59 -18.07 3.13 12.60
CA ALA A 59 -18.63 2.69 13.89
C ALA A 59 -18.38 3.70 15.03
N ASN A 60 -17.39 4.59 14.87
CA ASN A 60 -17.08 5.68 15.81
C ASN A 60 -17.68 7.03 15.37
N GLY A 61 -18.70 7.03 14.50
CA GLY A 61 -19.40 8.25 14.05
C GLY A 61 -18.85 8.90 12.78
N GLY A 62 -17.88 8.28 12.10
CA GLY A 62 -17.32 8.79 10.84
C GLY A 62 -16.49 10.07 10.99
N ILE A 63 -16.54 10.93 10.00
CA ILE A 63 -15.89 12.25 10.00
C ILE A 63 -16.96 13.33 10.12
N ASN A 64 -16.94 14.11 11.20
CA ASN A 64 -17.94 15.13 11.50
C ASN A 64 -19.39 14.60 11.42
N GLY A 65 -19.63 13.39 11.93
CA GLY A 65 -20.95 12.73 11.91
C GLY A 65 -21.33 12.09 10.56
N ARG A 66 -20.43 12.09 9.57
CA ARG A 66 -20.67 11.54 8.24
C ARG A 66 -19.85 10.26 8.04
N PRO A 67 -20.47 9.15 7.64
CA PRO A 67 -19.72 7.93 7.31
C PRO A 67 -18.92 8.13 6.01
N VAL A 68 -17.79 7.39 5.89
CA VAL A 68 -17.03 7.29 4.66
C VAL A 68 -17.53 6.07 3.89
N GLU A 69 -17.90 6.29 2.63
CA GLU A 69 -18.28 5.24 1.68
C GLU A 69 -17.15 5.02 0.67
N LEU A 70 -16.73 3.76 0.50
CA LEU A 70 -15.73 3.36 -0.49
C LEU A 70 -16.44 2.73 -1.69
N ARG A 71 -16.43 3.42 -2.84
CA ARG A 71 -16.92 2.88 -4.09
C ARG A 71 -15.79 2.26 -4.90
N GLN A 72 -15.93 0.98 -5.20
CA GLN A 72 -14.89 0.19 -5.85
C GLN A 72 -15.29 -0.18 -7.28
N LEU A 73 -14.35 -0.03 -8.23
CA LEU A 73 -14.52 -0.43 -9.63
C LEU A 73 -13.30 -1.22 -10.10
N ASP A 74 -13.55 -2.33 -10.80
CA ASP A 74 -12.51 -3.15 -11.40
C ASP A 74 -11.87 -2.45 -12.60
N ASP A 75 -10.55 -2.45 -12.66
CA ASP A 75 -9.80 -1.99 -13.83
C ASP A 75 -9.08 -3.12 -14.58
N ALA A 76 -9.11 -4.34 -14.07
CA ALA A 76 -8.44 -5.51 -14.65
C ALA A 76 -6.95 -5.26 -14.98
N TYR A 77 -6.29 -4.35 -14.25
CA TYR A 77 -4.91 -3.88 -14.48
C TYR A 77 -4.72 -3.08 -15.79
N ASP A 78 -5.80 -2.56 -16.35
CA ASP A 78 -5.79 -1.75 -17.58
C ASP A 78 -5.76 -0.25 -17.22
N PRO A 79 -4.76 0.52 -17.67
CA PRO A 79 -4.65 1.94 -17.36
C PRO A 79 -5.78 2.80 -17.94
N ALA A 80 -6.36 2.39 -19.08
CA ALA A 80 -7.49 3.10 -19.66
C ALA A 80 -8.77 2.92 -18.82
N LYS A 81 -9.01 1.70 -18.31
CA LYS A 81 -10.09 1.44 -17.35
C LYS A 81 -9.86 2.16 -16.03
N GLY A 82 -8.61 2.14 -15.52
CA GLY A 82 -8.25 2.90 -14.31
C GLY A 82 -8.59 4.39 -14.45
N ALA A 83 -8.27 5.01 -15.60
CA ALA A 83 -8.63 6.40 -15.90
C ALA A 83 -10.15 6.61 -15.99
N GLU A 84 -10.90 5.72 -16.65
CA GLU A 84 -12.36 5.82 -16.77
C GLU A 84 -13.06 5.65 -15.41
N ASN A 85 -12.54 4.77 -14.55
CA ASN A 85 -13.04 4.64 -13.19
C ASN A 85 -12.92 5.96 -12.40
N VAL A 86 -11.79 6.67 -12.53
CA VAL A 86 -11.60 7.98 -11.87
C VAL A 86 -12.60 9.01 -12.41
N LYS A 87 -12.85 9.06 -13.73
CA LYS A 87 -13.88 9.93 -14.32
C LYS A 87 -15.27 9.60 -13.77
N THR A 88 -15.57 8.32 -13.62
CA THR A 88 -16.83 7.86 -13.04
C THR A 88 -16.96 8.31 -11.58
N PHE A 89 -15.93 8.15 -10.76
CA PHE A 89 -15.92 8.62 -9.38
C PHE A 89 -16.14 10.13 -9.28
N ALA A 90 -15.45 10.92 -10.12
CA ALA A 90 -15.61 12.37 -10.15
C ALA A 90 -17.05 12.80 -10.51
N ARG A 91 -17.69 12.16 -11.52
CA ARG A 91 -19.10 12.39 -11.87
C ARG A 91 -20.06 12.08 -10.73
N ASP A 92 -19.75 11.06 -9.93
CA ASP A 92 -20.57 10.64 -8.80
C ASP A 92 -20.32 11.47 -7.53
N GLY A 93 -19.41 12.45 -7.60
CA GLY A 93 -19.11 13.36 -6.50
C GLY A 93 -18.13 12.79 -5.47
N ALA A 94 -17.24 11.89 -5.86
CA ALA A 94 -16.16 11.43 -4.98
C ALA A 94 -15.22 12.59 -4.66
N ILE A 95 -14.76 12.63 -3.40
CA ILE A 95 -13.87 13.67 -2.86
C ILE A 95 -12.40 13.36 -3.20
N GLY A 96 -12.08 12.08 -3.35
CA GLY A 96 -10.75 11.62 -3.69
C GLY A 96 -10.77 10.15 -4.13
N VAL A 97 -9.62 9.66 -4.60
CA VAL A 97 -9.40 8.27 -4.98
C VAL A 97 -8.38 7.66 -4.05
N LEU A 98 -8.67 6.48 -3.55
CA LEU A 98 -7.82 5.76 -2.59
C LEU A 98 -7.16 4.56 -3.26
N MET A 99 -5.84 4.47 -3.10
CA MET A 99 -5.04 3.26 -3.34
C MET A 99 -5.37 2.52 -4.65
N PRO A 100 -5.20 3.17 -5.83
CA PRO A 100 -5.17 2.41 -7.09
C PRO A 100 -4.15 1.28 -7.00
N ILE A 101 -4.55 0.04 -7.33
CA ILE A 101 -3.73 -1.14 -7.12
C ILE A 101 -2.86 -1.45 -8.35
N GLY A 102 -1.54 -1.41 -8.16
CA GLY A 102 -0.56 -1.73 -9.18
C GLY A 102 -0.23 -0.60 -10.14
N THR A 103 0.89 -0.73 -10.86
CA THR A 103 1.49 0.37 -11.63
C THR A 103 0.62 0.83 -12.80
N SER A 104 0.10 -0.09 -13.62
CA SER A 104 -0.73 0.26 -14.79
C SER A 104 -1.99 1.03 -14.38
N SER A 105 -2.73 0.50 -13.42
CA SER A 105 -3.93 1.13 -12.86
C SER A 105 -3.62 2.51 -12.28
N ALA A 106 -2.54 2.62 -11.49
CA ALA A 106 -2.15 3.88 -10.86
C ALA A 106 -1.74 4.96 -11.87
N VAL A 107 -1.02 4.59 -12.94
CA VAL A 107 -0.66 5.53 -14.02
C VAL A 107 -1.91 6.09 -14.71
N GLY A 108 -2.86 5.22 -15.05
CA GLY A 108 -4.13 5.64 -15.65
C GLY A 108 -4.94 6.53 -14.71
N ALA A 109 -5.06 6.12 -13.44
CA ALA A 109 -5.76 6.87 -12.42
C ALA A 109 -5.14 8.26 -12.19
N LEU A 110 -3.83 8.38 -12.06
CA LEU A 110 -3.12 9.65 -11.86
C LEU A 110 -3.29 10.59 -13.05
N LYS A 111 -3.25 10.07 -14.28
CA LYS A 111 -3.49 10.88 -15.47
C LYS A 111 -4.88 11.55 -15.41
N ALA A 112 -5.94 10.77 -15.21
CA ALA A 112 -7.29 11.30 -15.10
C ALA A 112 -7.48 12.20 -13.87
N ALA A 113 -6.84 11.88 -12.75
CA ALA A 113 -6.88 12.65 -11.52
C ALA A 113 -6.30 14.07 -11.69
N ASN A 114 -5.18 14.21 -12.40
CA ASN A 114 -4.59 15.53 -12.69
C ASN A 114 -5.49 16.35 -13.63
N GLU A 115 -6.13 15.71 -14.62
CA GLU A 115 -7.08 16.39 -15.52
C GLU A 115 -8.34 16.88 -14.78
N LEU A 116 -8.83 16.10 -13.82
CA LEU A 116 -10.06 16.35 -13.08
C LEU A 116 -9.85 17.08 -11.74
N LYS A 117 -8.61 17.31 -11.35
CA LYS A 117 -8.20 17.93 -10.08
C LYS A 117 -8.77 17.20 -8.86
N ILE A 118 -8.70 15.85 -8.87
CA ILE A 118 -9.14 14.99 -7.78
C ILE A 118 -7.94 14.28 -7.14
N PRO A 119 -7.71 14.38 -5.79
CA PRO A 119 -6.57 13.74 -5.14
C PRO A 119 -6.61 12.21 -5.23
N VAL A 120 -5.47 11.61 -5.55
CA VAL A 120 -5.20 10.16 -5.46
C VAL A 120 -4.24 9.91 -4.30
N VAL A 121 -4.69 9.20 -3.28
CA VAL A 121 -3.91 8.92 -2.07
C VAL A 121 -3.43 7.48 -2.06
N GLY A 122 -2.13 7.30 -1.90
CA GLY A 122 -1.44 6.04 -1.67
C GLY A 122 -1.59 5.01 -2.77
N PRO A 123 -1.25 5.32 -4.04
CA PRO A 123 -1.19 4.28 -5.07
C PRO A 123 -0.36 3.08 -4.58
N TYR A 124 -0.88 1.86 -4.74
CA TYR A 124 -0.20 0.64 -4.30
C TYR A 124 0.87 0.22 -5.31
N THR A 125 1.87 1.07 -5.43
CA THR A 125 3.08 0.85 -6.23
C THR A 125 4.15 1.88 -5.88
N GLY A 126 5.41 1.49 -5.88
CA GLY A 126 6.58 2.36 -5.73
C GLY A 126 7.25 2.72 -7.06
N ALA A 127 6.59 2.49 -8.19
CA ALA A 127 7.16 2.75 -9.51
C ALA A 127 7.40 4.24 -9.77
N GLY A 128 8.55 4.58 -10.36
CA GLY A 128 8.97 5.96 -10.61
C GLY A 128 7.90 6.87 -11.22
N PRO A 129 7.17 6.47 -12.30
CA PRO A 129 6.10 7.29 -12.89
C PRO A 129 4.95 7.63 -11.92
N VAL A 130 4.78 6.88 -10.83
CA VAL A 130 3.68 7.05 -9.87
C VAL A 130 4.12 7.82 -8.63
N VAL A 131 5.36 7.61 -8.16
CA VAL A 131 5.86 8.27 -6.94
C VAL A 131 6.54 9.61 -7.22
N LYS A 132 6.84 9.92 -8.50
CA LYS A 132 7.29 11.24 -8.89
C LYS A 132 6.21 12.27 -8.56
N PHE A 133 6.64 13.45 -8.13
CA PHE A 133 5.70 14.53 -7.78
C PHE A 133 4.64 14.74 -8.88
N SER A 134 3.40 14.79 -8.44
CA SER A 134 2.21 15.10 -9.21
C SER A 134 1.30 15.93 -8.31
N GLU A 135 0.69 16.99 -8.81
CA GLU A 135 -0.11 17.93 -8.01
C GLU A 135 -1.26 17.24 -7.28
N PHE A 136 -1.86 16.22 -7.89
CA PHE A 136 -2.98 15.45 -7.30
C PHE A 136 -2.59 14.02 -6.91
N GLY A 137 -1.31 13.68 -6.94
CA GLY A 137 -0.78 12.39 -6.50
C GLY A 137 -0.13 12.48 -5.13
N PHE A 138 -0.61 11.70 -4.17
CA PHE A 138 -0.12 11.64 -2.79
C PHE A 138 0.38 10.23 -2.47
N PRO A 139 1.61 9.84 -2.86
CA PRO A 139 2.16 8.52 -2.55
C PRO A 139 2.28 8.37 -1.03
N VAL A 140 1.97 7.17 -0.52
CA VAL A 140 2.15 6.87 0.91
C VAL A 140 3.45 6.09 1.13
N ARG A 141 3.76 5.12 0.29
CA ARG A 141 4.97 4.29 0.39
C ARG A 141 6.21 4.95 -0.23
N ILE A 142 7.39 4.46 0.10
CA ILE A 142 8.64 4.81 -0.59
C ILE A 142 8.66 4.22 -2.02
N SER A 143 9.56 4.73 -2.86
CA SER A 143 9.78 4.20 -4.20
C SER A 143 10.46 2.83 -4.20
N PHE A 144 10.28 2.07 -5.29
CA PHE A 144 11.04 0.83 -5.51
C PHE A 144 12.55 1.09 -5.59
N ASP A 145 12.96 2.22 -6.19
CA ASP A 145 14.37 2.59 -6.24
C ASP A 145 14.97 2.80 -4.83
N GLU A 146 14.21 3.41 -3.91
CA GLU A 146 14.65 3.53 -2.52
C GLU A 146 14.75 2.16 -1.85
N GLU A 147 13.84 1.23 -2.11
CA GLU A 147 13.92 -0.14 -1.60
C GLU A 147 15.17 -0.86 -2.11
N TYR A 148 15.43 -0.83 -3.43
CA TYR A 148 16.61 -1.47 -4.01
C TYR A 148 17.91 -0.80 -3.55
N SER A 149 17.95 0.52 -3.46
CA SER A 149 19.09 1.24 -2.89
C SER A 149 19.41 0.79 -1.46
N ARG A 150 18.39 0.62 -0.61
CA ARG A 150 18.56 0.13 0.77
C ARG A 150 19.05 -1.32 0.82
N ILE A 151 18.52 -2.20 -0.06
CA ILE A 151 18.99 -3.58 -0.19
C ILE A 151 20.47 -3.59 -0.57
N VAL A 152 20.87 -2.84 -1.60
CA VAL A 152 22.29 -2.75 -2.03
C VAL A 152 23.16 -2.23 -0.90
N ASN A 153 22.75 -1.15 -0.24
CA ASN A 153 23.50 -0.57 0.88
C ASN A 153 23.70 -1.57 2.03
N HIS A 154 22.64 -2.32 2.38
CA HIS A 154 22.71 -3.36 3.40
C HIS A 154 23.69 -4.48 2.99
N LEU A 155 23.60 -4.97 1.74
CA LEU A 155 24.48 -6.02 1.23
C LEU A 155 25.95 -5.61 1.30
N PHE A 156 26.30 -4.39 0.92
CA PHE A 156 27.66 -3.88 1.05
C PHE A 156 28.09 -3.77 2.50
N THR A 157 27.22 -3.33 3.40
CA THR A 157 27.51 -3.20 4.84
C THR A 157 27.87 -4.55 5.48
N ILE A 158 27.22 -5.64 5.04
CA ILE A 158 27.49 -7.00 5.56
C ILE A 158 28.51 -7.78 4.74
N GLY A 159 29.16 -7.14 3.75
CA GLY A 159 30.25 -7.75 2.95
C GLY A 159 29.76 -8.69 1.83
N LEU A 160 28.50 -8.63 1.43
CA LEU A 160 27.94 -9.44 0.33
C LEU A 160 27.92 -8.66 -0.98
N SER A 161 29.07 -8.21 -1.48
CA SER A 161 29.19 -7.34 -2.67
C SER A 161 29.05 -8.07 -4.02
N ARG A 162 29.24 -9.42 -4.06
CA ARG A 162 29.00 -10.20 -5.29
C ARG A 162 27.51 -10.39 -5.55
N ILE A 163 26.87 -9.34 -6.09
CA ILE A 163 25.42 -9.26 -6.27
C ILE A 163 25.05 -9.63 -7.70
N ALA A 164 24.07 -10.54 -7.87
CA ALA A 164 23.39 -10.84 -9.13
C ALA A 164 21.93 -10.39 -9.05
N PHE A 165 21.25 -10.34 -10.19
CA PHE A 165 19.84 -9.95 -10.28
C PHE A 165 19.03 -10.98 -11.07
N ALA A 166 17.82 -11.29 -10.60
CA ALA A 166 16.87 -12.13 -11.33
C ALA A 166 15.51 -11.44 -11.38
N HIS A 167 14.89 -11.41 -12.57
CA HIS A 167 13.68 -10.62 -12.74
C HIS A 167 12.71 -11.21 -13.75
N ASN A 168 11.43 -10.89 -13.64
CA ASN A 168 10.46 -11.14 -14.70
C ASN A 168 10.88 -10.45 -16.01
N ASP A 169 10.61 -11.09 -17.14
CA ASP A 169 10.86 -10.48 -18.46
C ASP A 169 9.75 -9.48 -18.80
N ASN A 170 9.82 -8.31 -18.15
CA ASN A 170 8.95 -7.18 -18.42
C ASN A 170 9.69 -5.84 -18.19
N PRO A 171 9.19 -4.73 -18.76
CA PRO A 171 9.88 -3.44 -18.68
C PRO A 171 10.09 -2.93 -17.23
N GLY A 172 9.13 -3.11 -16.34
CA GLY A 172 9.23 -2.66 -14.95
C GLY A 172 10.31 -3.37 -14.17
N ALA A 173 10.38 -4.70 -14.29
CA ALA A 173 11.40 -5.51 -13.63
C ALA A 173 12.80 -5.28 -14.22
N ARG A 174 12.88 -4.99 -15.52
CA ARG A 174 14.15 -4.58 -16.19
C ARG A 174 14.63 -3.24 -15.66
N SER A 175 13.75 -2.25 -15.51
CA SER A 175 14.11 -0.95 -14.92
C SER A 175 14.63 -1.10 -13.48
N ALA A 176 14.05 -2.00 -12.68
CA ALA A 176 14.54 -2.32 -11.35
C ALA A 176 15.96 -2.90 -11.36
N MET A 177 16.26 -3.77 -12.33
CA MET A 177 17.60 -4.32 -12.54
C MET A 177 18.60 -3.21 -12.89
N GLU A 178 18.25 -2.32 -13.81
CA GLU A 178 19.08 -1.19 -14.23
C GLU A 178 19.35 -0.21 -13.07
N SER A 179 18.33 0.14 -12.27
CA SER A 179 18.47 0.94 -11.05
C SER A 179 19.40 0.27 -10.04
N THR A 180 19.24 -1.05 -9.81
CA THR A 180 20.09 -1.81 -8.90
C THR A 180 21.55 -1.85 -9.39
N GLN A 181 21.76 -2.02 -10.69
CA GLN A 181 23.09 -1.98 -11.31
C GLN A 181 23.77 -0.64 -11.09
N LYS A 182 23.01 0.46 -11.22
CA LYS A 182 23.50 1.82 -10.94
C LYS A 182 23.92 1.98 -9.48
N PHE A 183 23.09 1.54 -8.53
CA PHE A 183 23.42 1.63 -7.10
C PHE A 183 24.67 0.82 -6.72
N ILE A 184 24.88 -0.34 -7.34
CA ILE A 184 26.10 -1.13 -7.16
C ILE A 184 27.32 -0.37 -7.75
N ALA A 185 27.18 0.26 -8.93
CA ALA A 185 28.25 1.04 -9.57
C ALA A 185 28.65 2.28 -8.73
N GLU A 186 27.70 2.95 -8.10
CA GLU A 186 27.93 4.06 -7.17
C GLU A 186 28.75 3.65 -5.93
N ARG A 187 28.83 2.33 -5.62
CA ARG A 187 29.68 1.75 -4.58
C ARG A 187 31.03 1.26 -5.11
N GLY A 188 31.36 1.54 -6.35
CA GLY A 188 32.64 1.17 -6.99
C GLY A 188 32.72 -0.31 -7.38
N ASP A 189 31.61 -1.04 -7.43
CA ASP A 189 31.58 -2.46 -7.77
C ASP A 189 30.69 -2.70 -9.02
N LYS A 190 30.59 -3.94 -9.46
CA LYS A 190 29.77 -4.36 -10.63
C LYS A 190 28.86 -5.51 -10.28
N MET A 191 27.64 -5.46 -10.80
CA MET A 191 26.74 -6.60 -10.77
C MET A 191 27.40 -7.78 -11.50
N VAL A 192 27.44 -8.96 -10.85
CA VAL A 192 28.14 -10.13 -11.42
C VAL A 192 27.37 -10.78 -12.57
N GLY A 193 26.07 -10.49 -12.70
CA GLY A 193 25.22 -10.92 -13.80
C GLY A 193 23.75 -10.75 -13.50
N SER A 194 22.92 -10.89 -14.53
CA SER A 194 21.46 -10.86 -14.39
C SER A 194 20.81 -11.86 -15.34
N VAL A 195 19.61 -12.33 -14.96
CA VAL A 195 18.77 -13.21 -15.78
C VAL A 195 17.33 -12.69 -15.83
N ALA A 196 16.76 -12.68 -17.04
CA ALA A 196 15.35 -12.46 -17.26
C ALA A 196 14.62 -13.81 -17.28
N ILE A 197 13.55 -13.92 -16.51
CA ILE A 197 12.74 -15.13 -16.37
C ILE A 197 11.40 -14.85 -17.05
N LYS A 198 10.92 -15.76 -17.89
CA LYS A 198 9.61 -15.64 -18.51
C LYS A 198 8.52 -15.36 -17.47
N ASN A 199 7.52 -14.58 -17.82
CA ASN A 199 6.47 -14.15 -16.88
C ASN A 199 5.62 -15.30 -16.32
N ASP A 200 5.62 -16.46 -16.95
CA ASP A 200 4.99 -17.71 -16.46
C ASP A 200 5.95 -18.59 -15.62
N GLY A 201 7.23 -18.20 -15.56
CA GLY A 201 8.27 -18.94 -14.85
C GLY A 201 8.67 -20.28 -15.50
N SER A 202 8.31 -20.53 -16.76
CA SER A 202 8.56 -21.82 -17.42
C SER A 202 10.05 -22.14 -17.62
N ASP A 203 10.91 -21.11 -17.65
CA ASP A 203 12.37 -21.25 -17.78
C ASP A 203 13.12 -20.97 -16.46
N ALA A 204 12.42 -20.86 -15.33
CA ALA A 204 13.03 -20.51 -14.04
C ALA A 204 14.18 -21.43 -13.64
N ALA A 205 14.08 -22.73 -13.90
CA ALA A 205 15.14 -23.70 -13.59
C ALA A 205 16.40 -23.49 -14.44
N GLU A 206 16.24 -23.22 -15.75
CA GLU A 206 17.34 -22.88 -16.64
C GLU A 206 18.07 -21.63 -16.21
N ARG A 207 17.28 -20.55 -15.91
CA ARG A 207 17.82 -19.26 -15.46
C ARG A 207 18.51 -19.37 -14.09
N ALA A 208 17.98 -20.18 -13.19
CA ALA A 208 18.62 -20.46 -11.90
C ALA A 208 19.98 -21.15 -12.06
N ALA A 209 20.04 -22.17 -12.90
CA ALA A 209 21.32 -22.90 -13.20
C ALA A 209 22.34 -21.98 -13.92
N GLU A 210 21.88 -21.08 -14.80
CA GLU A 210 22.72 -20.07 -15.45
C GLU A 210 23.34 -19.12 -14.42
N LEU A 211 22.51 -18.54 -13.55
CA LEU A 211 22.97 -17.57 -12.56
C LEU A 211 23.87 -18.20 -11.50
N ALA A 212 23.60 -19.46 -11.11
CA ALA A 212 24.41 -20.19 -10.13
C ALA A 212 25.85 -20.39 -10.57
N LYS A 213 26.13 -20.51 -11.88
CA LYS A 213 27.51 -20.63 -12.43
C LYS A 213 28.38 -19.42 -12.10
N LEU A 214 27.74 -18.24 -11.89
CA LEU A 214 28.43 -16.99 -11.53
C LEU A 214 28.79 -16.94 -10.05
N LYS A 215 28.30 -17.88 -9.24
CA LYS A 215 28.54 -17.98 -7.78
C LYS A 215 28.29 -16.64 -7.05
N PRO A 216 27.14 -15.99 -7.23
CA PRO A 216 26.83 -14.77 -6.49
C PRO A 216 26.72 -15.06 -4.99
N LYS A 217 27.05 -14.07 -4.16
CA LYS A 217 26.82 -14.14 -2.70
C LYS A 217 25.41 -13.67 -2.33
N ALA A 218 24.82 -12.81 -3.17
CA ALA A 218 23.44 -12.40 -3.07
C ALA A 218 22.77 -12.33 -4.43
N VAL A 219 21.48 -12.68 -4.48
CA VAL A 219 20.60 -12.48 -5.64
C VAL A 219 19.47 -11.56 -5.22
N VAL A 220 19.34 -10.42 -5.90
CA VAL A 220 18.22 -9.50 -5.75
C VAL A 220 17.14 -9.89 -6.76
N LEU A 221 15.89 -9.95 -6.31
CA LEU A 221 14.75 -10.41 -7.10
C LEU A 221 13.77 -9.27 -7.39
N SER A 222 13.34 -9.18 -8.65
CA SER A 222 12.19 -8.40 -9.07
C SER A 222 11.22 -9.28 -9.87
N ALA A 223 10.46 -10.10 -9.15
CA ALA A 223 9.59 -11.11 -9.76
C ALA A 223 8.26 -11.24 -8.99
N THR A 224 7.23 -11.73 -9.69
CA THR A 224 5.98 -12.15 -9.05
C THR A 224 6.21 -13.33 -8.12
N ASN A 225 5.32 -13.54 -7.14
CA ASN A 225 5.49 -14.64 -6.18
C ASN A 225 5.71 -16.01 -6.82
N ASP A 226 4.92 -16.35 -7.83
CA ASP A 226 5.00 -17.66 -8.49
C ASP A 226 6.34 -17.86 -9.22
N VAL A 227 6.84 -16.80 -9.88
CA VAL A 227 8.13 -16.84 -10.59
C VAL A 227 9.28 -16.87 -9.58
N ALA A 228 9.23 -16.06 -8.54
CA ALA A 228 10.22 -16.05 -7.46
C ALA A 228 10.30 -17.42 -6.76
N ALA A 229 9.16 -18.04 -6.46
CA ALA A 229 9.08 -19.35 -5.85
C ALA A 229 9.76 -20.42 -6.70
N LYS A 230 9.42 -20.48 -8.00
CA LYS A 230 10.04 -21.43 -8.95
C LYS A 230 11.55 -21.22 -9.08
N PHE A 231 11.98 -19.95 -9.17
CA PHE A 231 13.39 -19.61 -9.32
C PHE A 231 14.20 -19.94 -8.06
N ILE A 232 13.73 -19.54 -6.87
CA ILE A 232 14.42 -19.80 -5.60
C ILE A 232 14.55 -21.30 -5.35
N ALA A 233 13.47 -22.08 -5.51
CA ALA A 233 13.49 -23.54 -5.35
C ALA A 233 14.50 -24.20 -6.31
N ALA A 234 14.47 -23.81 -7.58
CA ALA A 234 15.41 -24.33 -8.57
C ALA A 234 16.87 -23.93 -8.28
N TYR A 235 17.11 -22.70 -7.84
CA TYR A 235 18.46 -22.24 -7.48
C TYR A 235 19.01 -23.01 -6.27
N ARG A 236 18.20 -23.22 -5.23
CA ARG A 236 18.61 -24.02 -4.05
C ARG A 236 18.90 -25.47 -4.40
N ALA A 237 18.20 -26.04 -5.37
CA ALA A 237 18.48 -27.37 -5.87
C ALA A 237 19.87 -27.52 -6.55
N THR A 238 20.49 -26.39 -6.97
CA THR A 238 21.86 -26.41 -7.48
C THR A 238 22.93 -26.58 -6.38
N GLY A 239 22.53 -26.52 -5.10
CA GLY A 239 23.46 -26.57 -3.96
C GLY A 239 24.22 -25.25 -3.73
N GLY A 240 23.88 -24.19 -4.43
CA GLY A 240 24.51 -22.87 -4.29
C GLY A 240 24.14 -22.19 -2.96
N GLU A 241 25.15 -21.75 -2.20
CA GLU A 241 24.96 -20.91 -1.03
C GLU A 241 24.86 -19.45 -1.45
N THR A 242 23.64 -18.89 -1.41
CA THR A 242 23.37 -17.51 -1.81
C THR A 242 22.24 -16.93 -0.97
N ALA A 243 22.35 -15.65 -0.61
CA ALA A 243 21.29 -14.91 0.05
C ALA A 243 20.31 -14.33 -0.98
N PHE A 244 19.01 -14.49 -0.75
CA PHE A 244 17.98 -13.92 -1.61
C PHE A 244 17.39 -12.68 -0.99
N TYR A 245 17.29 -11.62 -1.79
CA TYR A 245 16.68 -10.35 -1.40
C TYR A 245 15.58 -9.96 -2.38
N SER A 246 14.51 -9.37 -1.90
CA SER A 246 13.44 -8.85 -2.73
C SER A 246 12.82 -7.58 -2.14
N PHE A 247 12.06 -6.89 -2.95
CA PHE A 247 11.30 -5.71 -2.56
C PHE A 247 9.90 -6.09 -2.03
N SER A 248 9.19 -5.13 -1.48
CA SER A 248 7.95 -5.30 -0.69
C SER A 248 6.77 -5.94 -1.42
N PHE A 249 6.82 -6.09 -2.75
CA PHE A 249 5.78 -6.80 -3.51
C PHE A 249 5.89 -8.32 -3.44
N LEU A 250 7.02 -8.86 -2.99
CA LEU A 250 7.11 -10.29 -2.70
C LEU A 250 6.38 -10.59 -1.38
N ASN A 251 5.27 -11.32 -1.46
CA ASN A 251 4.57 -11.80 -0.28
C ASN A 251 5.30 -13.02 0.30
N GLY A 252 6.00 -12.83 1.40
CA GLY A 252 6.80 -13.88 2.00
C GLY A 252 5.97 -15.01 2.62
N GLN A 253 4.75 -14.74 3.12
CA GLN A 253 3.87 -15.80 3.62
C GLN A 253 3.42 -16.71 2.48
N LYS A 254 3.03 -16.13 1.34
CA LYS A 254 2.71 -16.87 0.12
C LYS A 254 3.94 -17.66 -0.38
N LEU A 255 5.11 -17.02 -0.41
CA LEU A 255 6.36 -17.69 -0.79
C LEU A 255 6.62 -18.91 0.12
N PHE A 256 6.45 -18.77 1.44
CA PHE A 256 6.60 -19.89 2.36
C PHE A 256 5.55 -20.98 2.13
N GLN A 257 4.32 -20.63 1.81
CA GLN A 257 3.29 -21.61 1.45
C GLN A 257 3.68 -22.44 0.22
N ASP A 258 4.29 -21.80 -0.77
CA ASP A 258 4.65 -22.41 -2.05
C ASP A 258 5.90 -23.30 -1.97
N ILE A 259 6.97 -22.82 -1.31
CA ILE A 259 8.28 -23.52 -1.33
C ILE A 259 8.79 -23.93 0.07
N LYS A 260 7.96 -23.76 1.12
CA LYS A 260 8.23 -24.23 2.49
C LYS A 260 9.63 -23.83 2.99
N LYS A 261 10.46 -24.81 3.39
CA LYS A 261 11.80 -24.57 3.91
C LYS A 261 12.73 -23.80 2.97
N ASP A 262 12.50 -23.87 1.67
CA ASP A 262 13.33 -23.17 0.68
C ASP A 262 13.09 -21.65 0.67
N ALA A 263 12.02 -21.17 1.31
CA ALA A 263 11.78 -19.75 1.56
C ALA A 263 12.63 -19.19 2.73
N ALA A 264 13.17 -20.07 3.58
CA ALA A 264 13.95 -19.62 4.73
C ALA A 264 15.19 -18.82 4.31
N GLY A 265 15.48 -17.72 5.02
CA GLY A 265 16.59 -16.82 4.73
C GLY A 265 16.35 -15.85 3.57
N VAL A 266 15.18 -15.87 2.93
CA VAL A 266 14.80 -14.81 1.98
C VAL A 266 14.53 -13.52 2.74
N VAL A 267 15.21 -12.45 2.36
CA VAL A 267 15.09 -11.12 2.95
C VAL A 267 14.22 -10.25 2.07
N ILE A 268 13.22 -9.59 2.66
CA ILE A 268 12.26 -8.77 1.95
C ILE A 268 12.27 -7.36 2.54
N SER A 269 12.39 -6.34 1.68
CA SER A 269 12.17 -4.95 2.07
C SER A 269 10.72 -4.74 2.42
N GLN A 270 10.45 -4.03 3.51
CA GLN A 270 9.11 -3.68 3.96
C GLN A 270 8.96 -2.17 4.04
N VAL A 271 7.85 -1.65 3.59
CA VAL A 271 7.56 -0.20 3.52
C VAL A 271 6.66 0.29 4.66
N VAL A 272 6.21 -0.64 5.49
CA VAL A 272 5.50 -0.37 6.75
C VAL A 272 6.11 -1.22 7.86
N PRO A 273 5.92 -0.85 9.15
CA PRO A 273 6.50 -1.59 10.28
C PRO A 273 5.94 -3.00 10.40
N TYR A 274 6.64 -3.81 11.19
CA TYR A 274 6.28 -5.20 11.51
C TYR A 274 4.86 -5.31 12.11
N PRO A 275 3.89 -5.93 11.40
CA PRO A 275 2.46 -5.85 11.74
C PRO A 275 2.04 -6.68 12.96
N TRP A 276 2.92 -7.55 13.48
CA TRP A 276 2.59 -8.45 14.62
C TRP A 276 3.04 -7.92 15.98
N ASN A 277 3.79 -6.80 16.04
CA ASN A 277 4.24 -6.21 17.29
C ASN A 277 3.54 -4.86 17.55
N SER A 278 2.65 -4.81 18.54
CA SER A 278 1.84 -3.64 18.88
C SER A 278 2.59 -2.55 19.68
N ALA A 279 3.93 -2.58 19.75
CA ALA A 279 4.71 -1.55 20.45
C ALA A 279 4.54 -0.15 19.84
N MET A 280 4.28 -0.06 18.52
CA MET A 280 3.96 1.21 17.86
C MET A 280 2.44 1.41 17.90
N PRO A 281 1.95 2.62 18.27
CA PRO A 281 0.50 2.90 18.36
C PRO A 281 -0.28 2.54 17.09
N VAL A 282 0.25 2.88 15.91
CA VAL A 282 -0.41 2.56 14.62
C VAL A 282 -0.63 1.05 14.43
N ILE A 283 0.27 0.21 14.92
CA ILE A 283 0.14 -1.26 14.83
C ILE A 283 -0.94 -1.76 15.79
N GLY A 284 -0.98 -1.24 17.02
CA GLY A 284 -2.04 -1.56 17.98
C GLY A 284 -3.44 -1.19 17.46
N GLU A 285 -3.57 0.00 16.87
CA GLU A 285 -4.81 0.46 16.24
C GLU A 285 -5.22 -0.44 15.05
N TYR A 286 -4.27 -0.77 14.18
CA TYR A 286 -4.49 -1.68 13.04
C TYR A 286 -4.97 -3.05 13.52
N GLN A 287 -4.26 -3.67 14.48
CA GLN A 287 -4.65 -4.99 15.01
C GLN A 287 -6.03 -4.97 15.64
N ALA A 288 -6.37 -3.92 16.38
CA ALA A 288 -7.71 -3.75 16.97
C ALA A 288 -8.78 -3.61 15.88
N ALA A 289 -8.52 -2.83 14.83
CA ALA A 289 -9.43 -2.65 13.70
C ALA A 289 -9.63 -3.94 12.91
N MET A 290 -8.56 -4.72 12.67
CA MET A 290 -8.63 -6.02 11.99
C MET A 290 -9.50 -7.01 12.80
N LYS A 291 -9.27 -7.11 14.11
CA LYS A 291 -10.07 -7.97 15.01
C LYS A 291 -11.55 -7.56 14.99
N LYS A 292 -11.84 -6.27 14.92
CA LYS A 292 -13.23 -5.76 14.87
C LYS A 292 -14.00 -6.25 13.64
N ILE A 293 -13.31 -6.52 12.53
CA ILE A 293 -13.89 -7.10 11.30
C ILE A 293 -13.74 -8.64 11.23
N GLY A 294 -13.34 -9.29 12.34
CA GLY A 294 -13.19 -10.75 12.44
C GLY A 294 -11.93 -11.31 11.81
N VAL A 295 -10.90 -10.48 11.54
CA VAL A 295 -9.64 -10.90 10.92
C VAL A 295 -8.52 -10.88 11.95
N THR A 296 -7.83 -12.01 12.10
CA THR A 296 -6.68 -12.18 13.01
C THR A 296 -5.37 -12.46 12.29
N ASP A 297 -5.43 -12.68 10.99
CA ASP A 297 -4.26 -12.86 10.14
C ASP A 297 -3.76 -11.49 9.68
N PHE A 298 -2.62 -11.08 10.22
CA PHE A 298 -2.00 -9.79 9.94
C PHE A 298 -0.95 -9.94 8.83
N SER A 299 -0.79 -8.89 8.01
CA SER A 299 0.24 -8.85 6.99
C SER A 299 0.76 -7.44 6.73
N TYR A 300 1.93 -7.33 6.13
CA TYR A 300 2.47 -6.04 5.69
C TYR A 300 1.55 -5.36 4.69
N ALA A 301 0.99 -6.10 3.74
CA ALA A 301 0.10 -5.55 2.71
C ALA A 301 -1.21 -5.02 3.30
N SER A 302 -1.83 -5.74 4.25
CA SER A 302 -3.05 -5.24 4.91
C SER A 302 -2.76 -4.06 5.85
N LEU A 303 -1.59 -4.02 6.49
CA LEU A 303 -1.17 -2.84 7.26
C LEU A 303 -0.94 -1.63 6.35
N GLU A 304 -0.34 -1.81 5.17
CA GLU A 304 -0.16 -0.72 4.20
C GLU A 304 -1.51 -0.17 3.73
N GLY A 305 -2.49 -1.04 3.47
CA GLY A 305 -3.87 -0.64 3.17
C GLY A 305 -4.51 0.17 4.30
N TYR A 306 -4.34 -0.28 5.54
CA TYR A 306 -4.82 0.42 6.74
C TYR A 306 -4.19 1.81 6.89
N VAL A 307 -2.86 1.90 6.78
CA VAL A 307 -2.11 3.16 6.88
C VAL A 307 -2.51 4.13 5.78
N THR A 308 -2.66 3.63 4.55
CA THR A 308 -3.10 4.45 3.41
C THR A 308 -4.50 5.02 3.63
N ALA A 309 -5.43 4.21 4.12
CA ALA A 309 -6.77 4.67 4.49
C ALA A 309 -6.72 5.68 5.67
N LYS A 310 -5.83 5.49 6.65
CA LYS A 310 -5.61 6.44 7.75
C LYS A 310 -5.11 7.79 7.24
N VAL A 311 -4.21 7.83 6.26
CA VAL A 311 -3.75 9.07 5.60
C VAL A 311 -4.91 9.79 4.92
N MET A 312 -5.76 9.07 4.17
CA MET A 312 -6.96 9.64 3.57
C MET A 312 -7.89 10.24 4.62
N VAL A 313 -8.15 9.54 5.71
CA VAL A 313 -9.00 10.01 6.82
C VAL A 313 -8.44 11.26 7.47
N GLU A 314 -7.14 11.33 7.69
CA GLU A 314 -6.50 12.53 8.25
C GLU A 314 -6.58 13.73 7.30
N GLY A 315 -6.47 13.50 5.99
CA GLY A 315 -6.71 14.53 4.96
C GLY A 315 -8.15 15.03 4.99
N LEU A 316 -9.12 14.11 5.03
CA LEU A 316 -10.56 14.46 5.09
C LEU A 316 -10.93 15.25 6.36
N LYS A 317 -10.37 14.89 7.52
CA LYS A 317 -10.57 15.64 8.77
C LYS A 317 -10.11 17.10 8.64
N ARG A 318 -8.98 17.34 7.95
CA ARG A 318 -8.43 18.68 7.73
C ARG A 318 -9.12 19.44 6.60
N ALA A 319 -9.82 18.73 5.71
CA ALA A 319 -10.62 19.34 4.65
C ALA A 319 -11.87 20.06 5.14
N GLY A 320 -12.23 19.90 6.43
CA GLY A 320 -13.35 20.58 7.08
C GLY A 320 -14.66 19.81 7.05
N ALA A 321 -15.76 20.48 7.41
CA ALA A 321 -17.07 19.83 7.56
C ALA A 321 -17.69 19.38 6.22
N ASN A 322 -17.42 20.11 5.15
CA ASN A 322 -17.93 19.83 3.81
C ASN A 322 -16.75 19.64 2.84
N PRO A 323 -16.04 18.50 2.90
CA PRO A 323 -14.85 18.28 2.10
C PRO A 323 -15.19 18.21 0.61
N THR A 324 -14.33 18.84 -0.19
CA THR A 324 -14.29 18.81 -1.65
C THR A 324 -12.93 18.28 -2.10
N PRO A 325 -12.73 17.89 -3.37
CA PRO A 325 -11.41 17.50 -3.87
C PRO A 325 -10.34 18.56 -3.59
N GLU A 326 -10.63 19.84 -3.80
CA GLU A 326 -9.70 20.94 -3.52
C GLU A 326 -9.36 21.07 -2.02
N SER A 327 -10.37 20.99 -1.14
CA SER A 327 -10.13 21.07 0.32
C SER A 327 -9.40 19.83 0.85
N LEU A 328 -9.61 18.64 0.24
CA LEU A 328 -8.84 17.45 0.55
C LEU A 328 -7.37 17.61 0.15
N GLN A 329 -7.07 18.14 -1.04
CA GLN A 329 -5.69 18.44 -1.45
C GLN A 329 -5.01 19.36 -0.42
N LYS A 330 -5.62 20.49 -0.10
CA LYS A 330 -5.10 21.41 0.91
C LYS A 330 -4.95 20.76 2.29
N GLY A 331 -5.90 19.91 2.68
CA GLY A 331 -5.87 19.14 3.92
C GLY A 331 -4.68 18.19 4.00
N LEU A 332 -4.37 17.49 2.89
CA LEU A 332 -3.19 16.63 2.78
C LEU A 332 -1.89 17.44 2.80
N GLU A 333 -1.78 18.50 2.02
CA GLU A 333 -0.59 19.37 1.96
C GLU A 333 -0.32 20.13 3.27
N SER A 334 -1.33 20.25 4.14
CA SER A 334 -1.18 20.85 5.47
C SER A 334 -0.41 19.95 6.46
N PHE A 335 -0.14 18.70 6.13
CA PHE A 335 0.51 17.77 7.06
C PHE A 335 1.90 18.24 7.46
N LYS A 336 2.67 18.84 6.52
CA LYS A 336 4.11 19.09 6.71
C LYS A 336 4.83 17.81 7.15
N THR A 337 4.63 17.41 8.40
CA THR A 337 4.98 16.09 8.94
C THR A 337 3.86 15.66 9.87
N LEU A 338 3.17 14.57 9.54
CA LEU A 338 2.11 13.97 10.34
C LEU A 338 2.57 12.63 10.91
N ASP A 339 2.66 12.52 12.22
CA ASP A 339 2.84 11.23 12.90
C ASP A 339 1.52 10.45 12.90
N LEU A 340 1.56 9.25 12.36
CA LEU A 340 0.43 8.32 12.30
C LEU A 340 0.39 7.35 13.49
N GLY A 341 1.29 7.52 14.45
CA GLY A 341 1.46 6.64 15.61
C GLY A 341 2.76 5.84 15.53
N GLY A 342 3.89 6.54 15.33
CA GLY A 342 5.25 5.99 15.25
C GLY A 342 5.81 5.87 13.83
N ILE A 343 5.03 6.20 12.81
CA ILE A 343 5.49 6.43 11.43
C ILE A 343 4.95 7.77 10.93
N ALA A 344 5.75 8.49 10.17
CA ALA A 344 5.39 9.83 9.74
C ALA A 344 5.26 9.93 8.21
N VAL A 345 4.22 10.63 7.76
CA VAL A 345 4.00 11.00 6.36
C VAL A 345 4.20 12.51 6.19
N SER A 346 4.78 12.92 5.06
CA SER A 346 5.06 14.34 4.80
C SER A 346 4.52 14.75 3.44
N TYR A 347 3.63 15.76 3.46
CA TYR A 347 3.14 16.43 2.25
C TYR A 347 3.14 17.94 2.45
N ARG A 348 3.55 18.66 1.42
CA ARG A 348 3.48 20.12 1.34
C ARG A 348 3.32 20.54 -0.11
N PRO A 349 2.85 21.76 -0.40
CA PRO A 349 2.78 22.26 -1.78
C PRO A 349 4.11 22.08 -2.51
N GLY A 350 4.07 21.43 -3.67
CA GLY A 350 5.27 21.15 -4.50
C GLY A 350 6.09 19.92 -4.07
N GLU A 351 5.76 19.26 -2.95
CA GLU A 351 6.47 18.05 -2.51
C GLU A 351 5.53 17.07 -1.77
N HIS A 352 5.26 15.93 -2.36
CA HIS A 352 4.45 14.86 -1.78
C HIS A 352 5.33 13.63 -1.57
N ARG A 353 6.01 13.56 -0.41
CA ARG A 353 7.03 12.54 -0.17
C ARG A 353 6.48 11.23 0.41
N GLY A 354 5.35 11.27 1.11
CA GLY A 354 4.81 10.09 1.80
C GLY A 354 5.64 9.67 3.02
N LEU A 355 5.66 8.36 3.30
CA LEU A 355 6.48 7.74 4.32
C LEU A 355 7.95 7.71 3.87
N THR A 356 8.85 7.68 4.85
CA THR A 356 10.28 7.41 4.63
C THR A 356 10.71 6.09 5.28
N PHE A 357 9.72 5.33 5.79
CA PHE A 357 9.96 4.08 6.49
C PHE A 357 10.31 2.95 5.52
N SER A 358 11.33 2.20 5.87
CA SER A 358 11.60 0.89 5.29
C SER A 358 12.48 0.09 6.25
N GLU A 359 12.22 -1.20 6.36
CA GLU A 359 13.03 -2.17 7.10
C GLU A 359 13.25 -3.43 6.24
N LEU A 360 14.26 -4.23 6.59
CA LEU A 360 14.47 -5.54 6.00
C LEU A 360 13.97 -6.61 6.98
N SER A 361 13.17 -7.54 6.49
CA SER A 361 12.69 -8.68 7.26
C SER A 361 13.07 -9.98 6.59
N MET A 362 13.53 -10.97 7.36
CA MET A 362 13.97 -12.27 6.84
C MET A 362 12.95 -13.35 7.18
N LEU A 363 12.61 -14.19 6.22
CA LEU A 363 11.77 -15.36 6.45
C LEU A 363 12.52 -16.44 7.22
N LYS A 364 11.93 -16.93 8.30
CA LYS A 364 12.38 -18.08 9.07
C LYS A 364 11.88 -19.39 8.46
N ALA A 365 12.47 -20.50 8.89
CA ALA A 365 12.06 -21.84 8.45
C ALA A 365 10.62 -22.23 8.84
N ASP A 366 10.02 -21.51 9.76
CA ASP A 366 8.62 -21.67 10.19
C ASP A 366 7.64 -20.69 9.49
N GLY A 367 8.13 -19.91 8.52
CA GLY A 367 7.35 -18.91 7.76
C GLY A 367 7.11 -17.60 8.48
N ARG A 368 7.59 -17.45 9.72
CA ARG A 368 7.55 -16.18 10.44
C ARG A 368 8.70 -15.28 10.00
N TYR A 369 8.57 -13.98 10.22
CA TYR A 369 9.63 -13.04 9.94
C TYR A 369 10.54 -12.82 11.15
N LEU A 370 11.83 -12.66 10.87
CA LEU A 370 12.85 -12.09 11.75
C LEU A 370 13.14 -10.66 11.26
N ARG A 371 13.35 -9.74 12.21
CA ARG A 371 13.74 -8.36 11.95
C ARG A 371 15.22 -8.18 12.24
#